data_a2cdd0a3dafbc8862300e9f3c8f7b8eb
#
_entry.id   a2cdd0a3dafbc8862300e9f3c8f7b8eb
#
_cell.length_a   1.000
_cell.length_b   1.000
_cell.length_c   1.000
_cell.angle_alpha   90.00
_cell.angle_beta   90.00
_cell.angle_gamma   90.00
#
_symmetry.space_group_name_H-M   'P 1'
#
loop_
_entity.id
_entity.type
_entity.pdbx_description
1 polymer ?
#
loop_
_entity_poly.entity_id
_entity_poly.type
_entity_poly.pdbx_seq_one_letter_code
_entity_poly.pdbx_strand_id
1 'polypeptide(L)'
;MSGLERDDISPPLAVFCSLFRYLLVTIHDTEFYGTEQINTKQRNWMPFTLPELVSMSLSLRDIALGLVELAFPESRPRVRDDYRQAVNSVRDTPEESRDVRDIIIWTHLFKTVVSLVRQLYTRDTRRQFCLDDHWISSGITLPLDRPQDVSFRRSRIRAYRPFRGLRVFTREELEESGPPLTTKEVRLATVLRELPFTISFSQRVLLFQNLIQRDKQEYQGDRVNFLQGPTIDILVRRNYIYEDAFEKLSVDNEPNMKLKMRVQLVNAAGLDEAGIDGGGLFREFLSQLLKAAFDPNRGFFVLTRDQHLYPNPTANQIHPNAGAHYFFIGRILGKALYENLLVELPLAAFFLSKLLGQKLVNVDIDHLDSLDPELYKNLLYLKVISLTQINRRFKSTEFDPSQNIF
;
A
#
# COMPACT_ATOMS: atom_id res chain seq x y z
N MET A 1 -29.66 17.57 -0.95
CA MET A 1 -30.08 16.30 -1.58
C MET A 1 -31.16 15.68 -0.72
N SER A 2 -32.37 16.10 -0.94
CA SER A 2 -33.55 15.67 -0.18
C SER A 2 -34.39 14.79 -1.07
N GLY A 3 -34.53 13.51 -0.73
CA GLY A 3 -35.57 12.67 -1.27
C GLY A 3 -35.21 11.30 -1.84
N LEU A 4 -33.91 10.93 -1.92
CA LEU A 4 -33.53 9.56 -2.29
C LEU A 4 -33.21 8.77 -1.01
N GLU A 5 -33.96 7.72 -0.76
CA GLU A 5 -33.69 6.83 0.37
C GLU A 5 -32.45 5.97 0.12
N ARG A 6 -31.78 5.52 1.18
CA ARG A 6 -30.62 4.65 1.16
C ARG A 6 -30.79 3.44 0.24
N ASP A 7 -31.95 2.82 0.33
CA ASP A 7 -32.29 1.58 -0.39
C ASP A 7 -32.42 1.80 -1.90
N ASP A 8 -32.62 3.05 -2.35
CA ASP A 8 -32.72 3.42 -3.77
C ASP A 8 -31.32 3.57 -4.44
N ILE A 9 -30.30 4.01 -3.68
CA ILE A 9 -28.98 4.37 -4.23
C ILE A 9 -27.95 3.26 -4.05
N SER A 10 -27.98 2.58 -2.90
CA SER A 10 -26.91 1.63 -2.53
C SER A 10 -26.82 0.43 -3.49
N PRO A 11 -27.90 -0.26 -3.88
CA PRO A 11 -27.81 -1.40 -4.78
C PRO A 11 -27.33 -1.03 -6.20
N PRO A 12 -27.87 -0.03 -6.90
CA PRO A 12 -27.43 0.30 -8.25
C PRO A 12 -25.98 0.78 -8.29
N LEU A 13 -25.53 1.54 -7.28
CA LEU A 13 -24.14 1.96 -7.17
C LEU A 13 -23.21 0.77 -6.94
N ALA A 14 -23.58 -0.17 -6.08
CA ALA A 14 -22.78 -1.38 -5.84
C ALA A 14 -22.66 -2.24 -7.10
N VAL A 15 -23.78 -2.44 -7.82
CA VAL A 15 -23.80 -3.19 -9.09
C VAL A 15 -22.93 -2.49 -10.14
N PHE A 16 -23.11 -1.18 -10.33
CA PHE A 16 -22.31 -0.40 -11.26
C PHE A 16 -20.80 -0.52 -10.96
N CYS A 17 -20.40 -0.25 -9.72
CA CYS A 17 -19.00 -0.31 -9.33
C CYS A 17 -18.40 -1.72 -9.52
N SER A 18 -19.16 -2.77 -9.22
CA SER A 18 -18.72 -4.15 -9.39
C SER A 18 -18.53 -4.51 -10.87
N LEU A 19 -19.50 -4.20 -11.72
CA LEU A 19 -19.47 -4.49 -13.15
C LEU A 19 -18.36 -3.69 -13.84
N PHE A 20 -18.30 -2.40 -13.55
CA PHE A 20 -17.28 -1.53 -14.18
C PHE A 20 -15.86 -1.90 -13.72
N ARG A 21 -15.67 -2.24 -12.45
CA ARG A 21 -14.42 -2.78 -11.96
C ARG A 21 -14.04 -4.07 -12.70
N TYR A 22 -14.98 -4.98 -12.89
CA TYR A 22 -14.74 -6.22 -13.62
C TYR A 22 -14.32 -5.94 -15.06
N LEU A 23 -15.01 -5.03 -15.74
CA LEU A 23 -14.64 -4.58 -17.08
C LEU A 23 -13.20 -4.03 -17.10
N LEU A 24 -12.84 -3.14 -16.17
CA LEU A 24 -11.50 -2.57 -16.08
C LEU A 24 -10.41 -3.63 -15.87
N VAL A 25 -10.68 -4.70 -15.13
CA VAL A 25 -9.70 -5.80 -14.95
C VAL A 25 -9.50 -6.59 -16.25
N THR A 26 -10.52 -6.71 -17.09
CA THR A 26 -10.45 -7.48 -18.34
C THR A 26 -9.90 -6.70 -19.53
N ILE A 27 -10.03 -5.38 -19.53
CA ILE A 27 -9.56 -4.50 -20.60
C ILE A 27 -8.07 -4.17 -20.39
N HIS A 28 -7.29 -4.28 -21.46
CA HIS A 28 -5.89 -3.85 -21.47
C HIS A 28 -5.76 -2.31 -21.58
N ASP A 29 -4.63 -1.75 -21.14
CA ASP A 29 -4.38 -0.29 -21.21
C ASP A 29 -4.48 0.26 -22.63
N THR A 30 -4.06 -0.48 -23.67
CA THR A 30 -4.22 -0.06 -25.07
C THR A 30 -5.68 0.10 -25.49
N GLU A 31 -6.57 -0.72 -24.96
CA GLU A 31 -8.01 -0.64 -25.21
C GLU A 31 -8.67 0.49 -24.37
N PHE A 32 -8.17 0.68 -23.17
CA PHE A 32 -8.63 1.73 -22.27
C PHE A 32 -8.33 3.14 -22.80
N TYR A 33 -7.12 3.36 -23.34
CA TYR A 33 -6.68 4.66 -23.87
C TYR A 33 -6.87 4.80 -25.38
N GLY A 34 -7.28 3.74 -26.08
CA GLY A 34 -7.24 3.62 -27.55
C GLY A 34 -8.22 4.47 -28.34
N THR A 35 -8.87 5.44 -27.71
CA THR A 35 -9.91 6.27 -28.37
C THR A 35 -9.36 7.34 -29.31
N GLU A 36 -8.05 7.61 -29.34
CA GLU A 36 -7.53 8.77 -30.10
C GLU A 36 -6.74 8.46 -31.39
N GLN A 37 -6.34 7.23 -31.67
CA GLN A 37 -5.35 7.02 -32.72
C GLN A 37 -5.62 5.98 -33.82
N ILE A 38 -6.74 5.31 -33.90
CA ILE A 38 -6.89 4.29 -34.94
C ILE A 38 -8.19 4.44 -35.73
N ASN A 39 -8.04 4.84 -37.01
CA ASN A 39 -9.03 4.73 -38.11
C ASN A 39 -9.38 3.26 -38.44
N THR A 40 -9.45 2.39 -37.48
CA THR A 40 -9.87 1.03 -37.65
C THR A 40 -11.19 0.79 -36.93
N LYS A 41 -12.12 0.13 -37.63
CA LYS A 41 -13.41 -0.35 -37.13
C LYS A 41 -13.32 -1.29 -35.90
N GLN A 42 -12.39 -1.02 -34.96
CA GLN A 42 -12.30 -1.75 -33.71
C GLN A 42 -13.39 -1.25 -32.77
N ARG A 43 -14.20 -2.16 -32.29
CA ARG A 43 -15.21 -1.88 -31.26
C ARG A 43 -14.49 -1.34 -30.03
N ASN A 44 -14.79 -0.10 -29.69
CA ASN A 44 -14.37 0.46 -28.41
C ASN A 44 -15.15 -0.28 -27.30
N TRP A 45 -14.43 -1.02 -26.47
CA TRP A 45 -15.04 -1.75 -25.35
C TRP A 45 -15.32 -0.85 -24.14
N MET A 46 -14.73 0.36 -24.13
CA MET A 46 -14.98 1.33 -23.08
C MET A 46 -16.32 2.01 -23.27
N PRO A 47 -17.23 1.94 -22.29
CA PRO A 47 -18.53 2.60 -22.36
C PRO A 47 -18.46 4.11 -22.13
N PHE A 48 -17.33 4.62 -21.65
CA PHE A 48 -17.11 6.02 -21.29
C PHE A 48 -15.91 6.60 -22.02
N THR A 49 -16.00 7.88 -22.35
CA THR A 49 -14.86 8.67 -22.84
C THR A 49 -13.92 9.08 -21.70
N LEU A 50 -12.68 9.45 -22.01
CA LEU A 50 -11.73 9.89 -20.97
C LEU A 50 -12.25 11.08 -20.14
N PRO A 51 -12.84 12.15 -20.70
CA PRO A 51 -13.42 13.23 -19.91
C PRO A 51 -14.55 12.77 -18.96
N GLU A 52 -15.40 11.85 -19.40
CA GLU A 52 -16.43 11.26 -18.55
C GLU A 52 -15.82 10.44 -17.41
N LEU A 53 -14.75 9.68 -17.70
CA LEU A 53 -14.01 8.91 -16.69
C LEU A 53 -13.36 9.84 -15.65
N VAL A 54 -12.79 10.98 -16.06
CA VAL A 54 -12.23 11.98 -15.16
C VAL A 54 -13.31 12.52 -14.21
N SER A 55 -14.46 12.94 -14.75
CA SER A 55 -15.56 13.44 -13.92
C SER A 55 -16.12 12.38 -12.98
N MET A 56 -16.30 11.15 -13.48
CA MET A 56 -16.80 10.03 -12.70
C MET A 56 -15.81 9.61 -11.60
N SER A 57 -14.51 9.58 -11.88
CA SER A 57 -13.49 9.20 -10.89
C SER A 57 -13.43 10.20 -9.74
N LEU A 58 -13.62 11.50 -10.01
CA LEU A 58 -13.74 12.53 -8.98
C LEU A 58 -14.95 12.28 -8.08
N SER A 59 -16.12 12.04 -8.69
CA SER A 59 -17.35 11.74 -7.95
C SER A 59 -17.21 10.46 -7.12
N LEU A 60 -16.63 9.41 -7.67
CA LEU A 60 -16.40 8.14 -6.95
C LEU A 60 -15.41 8.31 -5.79
N ARG A 61 -14.37 9.13 -5.95
CA ARG A 61 -13.44 9.47 -4.87
C ARG A 61 -14.20 10.13 -3.71
N ASP A 62 -15.02 11.12 -4.01
CA ASP A 62 -15.77 11.87 -2.99
C ASP A 62 -16.85 11.00 -2.33
N ILE A 63 -17.51 10.14 -3.09
CA ILE A 63 -18.43 9.11 -2.55
C ILE A 63 -17.66 8.16 -1.61
N ALA A 64 -16.49 7.66 -2.01
CA ALA A 64 -15.70 6.76 -1.18
C ALA A 64 -15.30 7.41 0.15
N LEU A 65 -14.93 8.69 0.13
CA LEU A 65 -14.59 9.45 1.34
C LEU A 65 -15.81 9.67 2.23
N GLY A 66 -16.98 10.00 1.66
CA GLY A 66 -18.22 10.15 2.40
C GLY A 66 -18.71 8.81 3.02
N LEU A 67 -18.51 7.71 2.31
CA LEU A 67 -18.87 6.38 2.80
C LEU A 67 -18.03 5.94 4.03
N VAL A 68 -16.84 6.50 4.25
CA VAL A 68 -16.06 6.24 5.47
C VAL A 68 -16.84 6.66 6.71
N GLU A 69 -17.57 7.77 6.65
CA GLU A 69 -18.36 8.26 7.79
C GLU A 69 -19.55 7.35 8.09
N LEU A 70 -20.19 6.81 7.07
CA LEU A 70 -21.32 5.92 7.19
C LEU A 70 -20.91 4.50 7.61
N ALA A 71 -19.81 4.02 7.08
CA ALA A 71 -19.25 2.70 7.42
C ALA A 71 -18.67 2.65 8.85
N PHE A 72 -18.20 3.81 9.37
CA PHE A 72 -17.64 3.95 10.72
C PHE A 72 -18.34 5.10 11.46
N PRO A 73 -19.61 4.91 11.86
CA PRO A 73 -20.35 5.93 12.58
C PRO A 73 -19.74 6.22 13.94
N GLU A 74 -20.00 7.41 14.49
CA GLU A 74 -19.56 7.74 15.85
C GLU A 74 -20.17 6.75 16.83
N SER A 75 -19.31 6.02 17.53
CA SER A 75 -19.77 5.20 18.65
C SER A 75 -20.19 6.16 19.77
N ARG A 76 -21.48 6.32 19.99
CA ARG A 76 -21.97 6.95 21.22
C ARG A 76 -21.45 6.11 22.39
N PRO A 77 -20.79 6.72 23.41
CA PRO A 77 -20.37 5.97 24.58
C PRO A 77 -21.62 5.27 25.15
N ARG A 78 -21.64 3.95 25.07
CA ARG A 78 -22.73 3.16 25.61
C ARG A 78 -22.54 3.10 27.13
N VAL A 79 -23.01 4.10 27.84
CA VAL A 79 -23.26 4.08 29.29
C VAL A 79 -24.17 2.90 29.69
N ARG A 80 -24.78 2.25 28.72
CA ARG A 80 -25.70 1.12 28.88
C ARG A 80 -25.06 -0.25 29.05
N ASP A 81 -23.82 -0.47 28.66
CA ASP A 81 -23.26 -1.83 28.68
C ASP A 81 -23.01 -2.31 30.12
N ASP A 82 -22.58 -1.42 31.02
CA ASP A 82 -22.50 -1.74 32.46
C ASP A 82 -23.90 -1.96 33.08
N TYR A 83 -24.89 -1.23 32.61
CA TYR A 83 -26.27 -1.39 33.06
C TYR A 83 -26.95 -2.64 32.49
N ARG A 84 -26.62 -3.04 31.27
CA ARG A 84 -27.12 -4.28 30.63
C ARG A 84 -26.51 -5.54 31.27
N GLN A 85 -25.27 -5.51 31.71
CA GLN A 85 -24.66 -6.60 32.47
C GLN A 85 -25.31 -6.77 33.86
N ALA A 86 -25.79 -5.68 34.44
CA ALA A 86 -26.47 -5.70 35.73
C ALA A 86 -27.94 -6.14 35.62
N VAL A 87 -28.58 -5.95 34.44
CA VAL A 87 -30.00 -6.29 34.20
C VAL A 87 -30.08 -7.29 33.04
N ASN A 88 -29.96 -8.57 33.35
CA ASN A 88 -29.99 -9.71 32.44
C ASN A 88 -31.24 -9.88 31.56
N SER A 89 -31.97 -8.83 31.21
CA SER A 89 -33.30 -8.96 30.58
C SER A 89 -33.63 -7.97 29.47
N VAL A 90 -32.65 -7.26 28.89
CA VAL A 90 -32.97 -6.36 27.78
C VAL A 90 -32.72 -7.07 26.46
N ARG A 91 -33.80 -7.49 25.79
CA ARG A 91 -33.82 -7.96 24.39
C ARG A 91 -33.26 -6.85 23.49
N ASP A 92 -32.48 -7.22 22.50
CA ASP A 92 -32.01 -6.31 21.43
C ASP A 92 -33.25 -5.57 20.86
N THR A 93 -33.19 -4.23 20.88
CA THR A 93 -34.27 -3.45 20.30
C THR A 93 -34.20 -3.58 18.77
N PRO A 94 -35.33 -3.54 18.05
CA PRO A 94 -35.35 -3.59 16.58
C PRO A 94 -34.48 -2.51 15.92
N GLU A 95 -34.29 -1.37 16.59
CA GLU A 95 -33.41 -0.27 16.11
C GLU A 95 -31.95 -0.65 16.13
N GLU A 96 -31.45 -1.35 17.14
CA GLU A 96 -30.05 -1.79 17.20
C GLU A 96 -29.73 -2.84 16.10
N SER A 97 -30.70 -3.68 15.77
CA SER A 97 -30.53 -4.64 14.67
C SER A 97 -30.49 -3.94 13.29
N ARG A 98 -31.21 -2.80 13.12
CA ARG A 98 -31.13 -1.98 11.90
C ARG A 98 -29.79 -1.29 11.77
N ASP A 99 -29.32 -0.64 12.81
CA ASP A 99 -28.02 0.06 12.83
C ASP A 99 -26.87 -0.87 12.43
N VAL A 100 -26.87 -2.11 12.93
CA VAL A 100 -25.86 -3.11 12.58
C VAL A 100 -25.95 -3.51 11.11
N ARG A 101 -27.16 -3.73 10.58
CA ARG A 101 -27.35 -4.05 9.14
C ARG A 101 -26.88 -2.91 8.27
N ASP A 102 -27.19 -1.68 8.64
CA ASP A 102 -26.80 -0.48 7.91
C ASP A 102 -25.29 -0.33 7.84
N ILE A 103 -24.59 -0.53 8.93
CA ILE A 103 -23.12 -0.52 8.98
C ILE A 103 -22.53 -1.59 8.04
N ILE A 104 -23.11 -2.79 8.01
CA ILE A 104 -22.66 -3.87 7.11
C ILE A 104 -22.85 -3.46 5.65
N ILE A 105 -24.00 -2.91 5.28
CA ILE A 105 -24.30 -2.46 3.92
C ILE A 105 -23.34 -1.35 3.51
N TRP A 106 -23.17 -0.32 4.34
CA TRP A 106 -22.26 0.79 4.07
C TRP A 106 -20.80 0.34 3.97
N THR A 107 -20.38 -0.60 4.81
CA THR A 107 -19.02 -1.17 4.75
C THR A 107 -18.83 -1.96 3.45
N HIS A 108 -19.84 -2.71 3.00
CA HIS A 108 -19.78 -3.43 1.74
C HIS A 108 -19.69 -2.47 0.54
N LEU A 109 -20.57 -1.47 0.52
CA LEU A 109 -20.59 -0.45 -0.52
C LEU A 109 -19.24 0.32 -0.57
N PHE A 110 -18.72 0.73 0.60
CA PHE A 110 -17.41 1.35 0.71
C PHE A 110 -16.32 0.52 0.06
N LYS A 111 -16.21 -0.77 0.39
CA LYS A 111 -15.21 -1.67 -0.20
C LYS A 111 -15.35 -1.79 -1.71
N THR A 112 -16.58 -1.84 -2.21
CA THR A 112 -16.88 -1.97 -3.64
C THR A 112 -16.48 -0.71 -4.39
N VAL A 113 -16.87 0.47 -3.91
CA VAL A 113 -16.50 1.77 -4.50
C VAL A 113 -14.99 1.98 -4.46
N VAL A 114 -14.35 1.76 -3.30
CA VAL A 114 -12.90 1.88 -3.14
C VAL A 114 -12.15 0.97 -4.10
N SER A 115 -12.63 -0.24 -4.32
CA SER A 115 -11.99 -1.18 -5.24
C SER A 115 -11.99 -0.65 -6.69
N LEU A 116 -13.07 -0.01 -7.13
CA LEU A 116 -13.15 0.64 -8.44
C LEU A 116 -12.25 1.88 -8.51
N VAL A 117 -12.30 2.75 -7.50
CA VAL A 117 -11.47 3.97 -7.42
C VAL A 117 -9.97 3.60 -7.51
N ARG A 118 -9.55 2.55 -6.82
CA ARG A 118 -8.17 2.03 -6.90
C ARG A 118 -7.79 1.56 -8.29
N GLN A 119 -8.68 0.90 -9.02
CA GLN A 119 -8.41 0.47 -10.40
C GLN A 119 -8.22 1.67 -11.32
N LEU A 120 -9.05 2.69 -11.19
CA LEU A 120 -8.92 3.94 -11.96
C LEU A 120 -7.60 4.66 -11.61
N TYR A 121 -7.29 4.80 -10.32
CA TYR A 121 -6.03 5.37 -9.86
C TYR A 121 -4.80 4.62 -10.38
N THR A 122 -4.83 3.28 -10.35
CA THR A 122 -3.73 2.45 -10.86
C THR A 122 -3.50 2.67 -12.35
N ARG A 123 -4.56 2.84 -13.13
CA ARG A 123 -4.43 3.16 -14.55
C ARG A 123 -3.87 4.56 -14.78
N ASP A 124 -4.35 5.54 -14.03
CA ASP A 124 -3.83 6.91 -14.09
C ASP A 124 -2.35 7.00 -13.71
N THR A 125 -1.89 6.19 -12.75
CA THR A 125 -0.46 6.10 -12.38
C THR A 125 0.41 5.49 -13.45
N ARG A 126 -0.10 4.56 -14.27
CA ARG A 126 0.64 3.97 -15.39
C ARG A 126 0.70 4.91 -16.58
N ARG A 127 -0.42 5.51 -16.91
CA ARG A 127 -0.53 6.52 -17.95
C ARG A 127 -1.52 7.59 -17.51
N GLN A 128 -1.01 8.78 -17.26
CA GLN A 128 -1.77 9.90 -16.75
C GLN A 128 -2.90 10.31 -17.71
N PHE A 129 -4.12 10.34 -17.22
CA PHE A 129 -5.30 10.87 -17.92
C PHE A 129 -6.08 11.88 -17.07
N CYS A 130 -5.76 11.99 -15.78
CA CYS A 130 -6.27 13.00 -14.87
C CYS A 130 -5.28 14.16 -14.74
N LEU A 131 -5.77 15.31 -14.33
CA LEU A 131 -4.93 16.46 -13.99
C LEU A 131 -4.14 16.18 -12.70
N ASP A 132 -3.06 16.93 -12.51
CA ASP A 132 -2.32 16.93 -11.26
C ASP A 132 -3.26 17.26 -10.10
N ASP A 133 -3.02 16.64 -8.94
CA ASP A 133 -3.84 16.80 -7.73
C ASP A 133 -5.31 16.34 -7.84
N HIS A 134 -5.74 15.76 -8.95
CA HIS A 134 -7.10 15.26 -9.15
C HIS A 134 -7.58 14.33 -8.02
N TRP A 135 -6.70 13.47 -7.56
CA TRP A 135 -7.01 12.49 -6.51
C TRP A 135 -6.95 13.06 -5.10
N ILE A 136 -6.32 14.21 -4.90
CA ILE A 136 -6.14 14.81 -3.57
C ILE A 136 -7.45 15.45 -3.11
N SER A 137 -7.83 15.16 -1.87
CA SER A 137 -9.00 15.77 -1.22
C SER A 137 -8.56 16.83 -0.21
N SER A 138 -9.07 18.05 -0.36
CA SER A 138 -8.85 19.13 0.60
C SER A 138 -9.62 18.95 1.92
N GLY A 139 -10.63 18.06 1.94
CA GLY A 139 -11.46 17.81 3.12
C GLY A 139 -10.79 16.95 4.19
N ILE A 140 -9.62 16.34 3.88
CA ILE A 140 -8.92 15.47 4.82
C ILE A 140 -7.82 16.27 5.49
N THR A 141 -8.00 16.58 6.78
CA THR A 141 -6.98 17.21 7.61
C THR A 141 -6.28 16.17 8.48
N LEU A 142 -4.95 16.07 8.33
CA LEU A 142 -4.15 15.26 9.22
C LEU A 142 -3.84 16.04 10.50
N PRO A 143 -3.92 15.45 11.69
CA PRO A 143 -3.57 16.10 12.94
C PRO A 143 -2.04 16.19 13.08
N LEU A 144 -1.42 17.02 12.26
CA LEU A 144 0.05 17.19 12.23
C LEU A 144 0.56 18.11 13.34
N ASP A 145 -0.31 19.01 13.84
CA ASP A 145 0.10 20.12 14.73
C ASP A 145 0.10 19.78 16.23
N ARG A 146 -0.37 18.60 16.63
CA ARG A 146 -0.38 18.16 18.01
C ARG A 146 0.37 16.86 18.22
N PRO A 147 1.64 16.92 18.67
CA PRO A 147 2.45 15.73 18.93
C PRO A 147 1.83 14.75 19.95
N GLN A 148 0.89 15.20 20.75
CA GLN A 148 0.34 14.41 21.87
C GLN A 148 -0.96 13.66 21.55
N ASP A 149 -1.74 14.05 20.52
CA ASP A 149 -3.10 13.55 20.33
C ASP A 149 -3.25 12.36 19.38
N VAL A 150 -2.26 12.08 18.55
CA VAL A 150 -2.35 10.95 17.60
C VAL A 150 -1.59 9.75 18.14
N SER A 151 -2.17 9.05 19.09
CA SER A 151 -1.64 7.77 19.58
C SER A 151 -1.95 6.63 18.57
N PHE A 152 -1.51 6.76 17.32
CA PHE A 152 -1.51 5.64 16.38
C PHE A 152 -0.46 4.61 16.83
N ARG A 153 -0.75 3.84 17.89
CA ARG A 153 0.09 2.70 18.22
C ARG A 153 -0.06 1.65 17.12
N ARG A 154 1.04 1.27 16.52
CA ARG A 154 1.13 0.34 15.38
C ARG A 154 0.41 -1.00 15.62
N SER A 155 0.43 -1.48 16.86
CA SER A 155 -0.25 -2.69 17.30
C SER A 155 -1.78 -2.58 17.17
N ARG A 156 -2.36 -1.41 17.38
CA ARG A 156 -3.80 -1.18 17.32
C ARG A 156 -4.34 -1.13 15.91
N ILE A 157 -3.62 -0.52 14.96
CA ILE A 157 -4.01 -0.49 13.55
C ILE A 157 -4.04 -1.90 12.97
N ARG A 158 -3.10 -2.78 13.39
CA ARG A 158 -3.09 -4.20 13.00
C ARG A 158 -4.21 -5.02 13.66
N ALA A 159 -4.52 -4.73 14.91
CA ALA A 159 -5.59 -5.41 15.65
C ALA A 159 -6.99 -4.94 15.24
N TYR A 160 -7.11 -3.74 14.65
CA TYR A 160 -8.39 -3.22 14.20
C TYR A 160 -8.88 -3.99 12.97
N ARG A 161 -9.76 -4.94 13.22
CA ARG A 161 -10.57 -5.60 12.18
C ARG A 161 -11.95 -4.94 12.18
N PRO A 162 -12.40 -4.34 11.05
CA PRO A 162 -13.66 -3.59 11.00
C PRO A 162 -14.88 -4.41 11.43
N PHE A 163 -14.81 -5.73 11.36
CA PHE A 163 -15.88 -6.64 11.75
C PHE A 163 -15.88 -7.06 13.24
N ARG A 164 -14.92 -6.62 14.05
CA ARG A 164 -14.89 -6.86 15.50
C ARG A 164 -15.31 -5.64 16.33
N GLY A 165 -15.98 -4.67 15.73
CA GLY A 165 -16.38 -3.41 16.37
C GLY A 165 -17.36 -3.51 17.54
N LEU A 166 -17.73 -4.73 17.95
CA LEU A 166 -18.59 -4.98 19.12
C LEU A 166 -17.91 -5.86 20.17
N ARG A 167 -16.63 -6.17 20.02
CA ARG A 167 -15.91 -6.91 21.06
C ARG A 167 -15.51 -5.93 22.16
N VAL A 168 -16.04 -6.14 23.35
CA VAL A 168 -15.55 -5.53 24.58
C VAL A 168 -14.10 -6.01 24.77
N PHE A 169 -13.16 -5.08 24.80
CA PHE A 169 -11.77 -5.39 25.13
C PHE A 169 -11.71 -5.84 26.59
N THR A 170 -10.99 -6.92 26.87
CA THR A 170 -10.72 -7.30 28.26
C THR A 170 -9.78 -6.27 28.90
N ARG A 171 -9.80 -6.19 30.24
CA ARG A 171 -8.92 -5.27 30.97
C ARG A 171 -7.44 -5.52 30.64
N GLU A 172 -7.05 -6.77 30.45
CA GLU A 172 -5.70 -7.20 30.07
C GLU A 172 -5.33 -6.70 28.65
N GLU A 173 -6.25 -6.82 27.68
CA GLU A 173 -6.04 -6.29 26.32
C GLU A 173 -5.94 -4.75 26.29
N LEU A 174 -6.61 -4.06 27.21
CA LEU A 174 -6.52 -2.60 27.37
C LEU A 174 -5.22 -2.16 28.03
N GLU A 175 -4.71 -2.92 28.98
CA GLU A 175 -3.44 -2.66 29.65
C GLU A 175 -2.26 -2.89 28.67
N GLU A 176 -2.30 -3.93 27.84
CA GLU A 176 -1.28 -4.20 26.81
C GLU A 176 -1.35 -3.25 25.60
N SER A 177 -2.55 -2.91 25.15
CA SER A 177 -2.76 -2.17 23.91
C SER A 177 -3.03 -0.67 24.11
N GLY A 178 -3.36 -0.25 25.33
CA GLY A 178 -3.81 1.11 25.69
C GLY A 178 -5.26 1.40 25.23
N PRO A 179 -5.77 2.64 25.38
CA PRO A 179 -7.18 2.98 25.11
C PRO A 179 -7.54 2.72 23.64
N PRO A 180 -8.80 2.30 23.34
CA PRO A 180 -9.26 2.04 21.98
C PRO A 180 -9.13 3.30 21.11
N LEU A 181 -8.96 3.11 19.79
CA LEU A 181 -8.93 4.22 18.84
C LEU A 181 -10.28 4.95 18.83
N THR A 182 -10.21 6.26 18.79
CA THR A 182 -11.40 7.09 18.58
C THR A 182 -11.97 6.87 17.16
N THR A 183 -13.23 7.17 16.95
CA THR A 183 -13.87 7.05 15.62
C THR A 183 -13.13 7.87 14.56
N LYS A 184 -12.63 9.06 14.92
CA LYS A 184 -11.84 9.90 14.01
C LYS A 184 -10.53 9.21 13.60
N GLU A 185 -9.84 8.59 14.55
CA GLU A 185 -8.59 7.84 14.27
C GLU A 185 -8.87 6.62 13.39
N VAL A 186 -9.96 5.90 13.64
CA VAL A 186 -10.38 4.76 12.83
C VAL A 186 -10.68 5.18 11.39
N ARG A 187 -11.44 6.25 11.20
CA ARG A 187 -11.76 6.82 9.88
C ARG A 187 -10.49 7.22 9.14
N LEU A 188 -9.60 7.97 9.80
CA LEU A 188 -8.34 8.39 9.22
C LEU A 188 -7.42 7.21 8.87
N ALA A 189 -7.28 6.24 9.77
CA ALA A 189 -6.52 5.01 9.52
C ALA A 189 -7.09 4.22 8.33
N THR A 190 -8.42 4.22 8.18
CA THR A 190 -9.11 3.59 7.05
C THR A 190 -8.78 4.31 5.73
N VAL A 191 -8.84 5.64 5.70
CA VAL A 191 -8.47 6.43 4.51
C VAL A 191 -7.00 6.21 4.15
N LEU A 192 -6.09 6.28 5.13
CA LEU A 192 -4.65 6.05 4.91
C LEU A 192 -4.35 4.64 4.37
N ARG A 193 -5.13 3.64 4.77
CA ARG A 193 -4.96 2.26 4.31
C ARG A 193 -5.60 1.99 2.97
N GLU A 194 -6.83 2.52 2.76
CA GLU A 194 -7.65 2.17 1.61
C GLU A 194 -7.52 3.18 0.46
N LEU A 195 -7.30 4.44 0.74
CA LEU A 195 -7.25 5.55 -0.22
C LEU A 195 -6.06 6.51 0.06
N PRO A 196 -4.82 6.01 0.24
CA PRO A 196 -3.68 6.86 0.63
C PRO A 196 -3.39 7.99 -0.37
N PHE A 197 -3.73 7.79 -1.63
CA PHE A 197 -3.52 8.76 -2.70
C PHE A 197 -4.47 9.98 -2.63
N THR A 198 -5.51 9.94 -1.79
CA THR A 198 -6.37 11.10 -1.55
C THR A 198 -5.75 12.12 -0.59
N ILE A 199 -4.62 11.77 0.01
CA ILE A 199 -3.83 12.63 0.89
C ILE A 199 -2.53 12.97 0.17
N SER A 200 -2.13 14.25 0.17
CA SER A 200 -0.91 14.67 -0.51
C SER A 200 0.33 13.92 -0.02
N PHE A 201 1.28 13.71 -0.91
CA PHE A 201 2.51 12.97 -0.58
C PHE A 201 3.27 13.62 0.59
N SER A 202 3.40 14.95 0.58
CA SER A 202 4.06 15.69 1.65
C SER A 202 3.41 15.47 3.02
N GLN A 203 2.08 15.49 3.09
CA GLN A 203 1.36 15.22 4.33
C GLN A 203 1.57 13.78 4.83
N ARG A 204 1.59 12.80 3.92
CA ARG A 204 1.88 11.39 4.28
C ARG A 204 3.31 11.22 4.80
N VAL A 205 4.27 11.91 4.20
CA VAL A 205 5.68 11.92 4.67
C VAL A 205 5.77 12.51 6.08
N LEU A 206 5.15 13.68 6.30
CA LEU A 206 5.15 14.32 7.63
C LEU A 206 4.50 13.42 8.70
N LEU A 207 3.38 12.77 8.38
CA LEU A 207 2.75 11.82 9.29
C LEU A 207 3.69 10.65 9.62
N PHE A 208 4.33 10.07 8.61
CA PHE A 208 5.28 8.98 8.78
C PHE A 208 6.48 9.40 9.66
N GLN A 209 7.05 10.58 9.41
CA GLN A 209 8.14 11.13 10.21
C GLN A 209 7.73 11.37 11.67
N ASN A 210 6.52 11.89 11.90
CA ASN A 210 5.98 12.06 13.26
C ASN A 210 5.81 10.72 13.99
N LEU A 211 5.34 9.67 13.29
CA LEU A 211 5.21 8.33 13.86
C LEU A 211 6.58 7.75 14.23
N ILE A 212 7.59 7.92 13.36
CA ILE A 212 8.97 7.51 13.64
C ILE A 212 9.53 8.27 14.83
N GLN A 213 9.34 9.58 14.89
CA GLN A 213 9.86 10.40 15.98
C GLN A 213 9.32 9.95 17.35
N ARG A 214 8.05 9.58 17.42
CA ARG A 214 7.45 9.03 18.65
C ARG A 214 8.00 7.67 19.01
N ASP A 215 8.09 6.77 18.02
CA ASP A 215 8.69 5.45 18.22
C ASP A 215 10.15 5.57 18.71
N LYS A 216 10.91 6.56 18.20
CA LYS A 216 12.26 6.85 18.67
C LYS A 216 12.29 7.35 20.12
N GLN A 217 11.36 8.20 20.52
CA GLN A 217 11.25 8.65 21.90
C GLN A 217 10.98 7.48 22.86
N GLU A 218 10.13 6.53 22.44
CA GLU A 218 9.82 5.34 23.23
C GLU A 218 11.03 4.41 23.40
N TYR A 219 11.79 4.14 22.32
CA TYR A 219 12.87 3.14 22.32
C TYR A 219 14.26 3.72 22.60
N GLN A 220 14.53 4.97 22.24
CA GLN A 220 15.85 5.58 22.36
C GLN A 220 15.94 6.61 23.49
N GLY A 221 14.79 6.94 24.15
CA GLY A 221 14.71 7.96 25.19
C GLY A 221 14.86 9.40 24.67
N ASP A 222 14.76 10.37 25.59
CA ASP A 222 14.96 11.78 25.25
C ASP A 222 16.43 12.07 24.86
N ARG A 223 16.60 13.05 23.96
CA ARG A 223 17.92 13.46 23.45
C ARG A 223 18.93 13.84 24.53
N VAL A 224 18.46 14.14 25.73
CA VAL A 224 19.32 14.53 26.88
C VAL A 224 20.20 13.37 27.37
N ASN A 225 19.74 12.11 27.20
CA ASN A 225 20.46 10.91 27.63
C ASN A 225 21.21 10.22 26.45
N PHE A 226 21.76 11.00 25.54
CA PHE A 226 22.42 10.51 24.33
C PHE A 226 23.51 9.44 24.57
N LEU A 227 24.14 9.45 25.74
CA LEU A 227 25.25 8.57 26.10
C LEU A 227 24.84 7.33 26.93
N GLN A 228 23.62 7.26 27.44
CA GLN A 228 23.22 6.25 28.44
C GLN A 228 22.15 5.24 27.98
N GLY A 229 21.61 5.35 26.75
CA GLY A 229 20.61 4.41 26.25
C GLY A 229 21.22 3.12 25.68
N PRO A 230 20.41 2.05 25.55
CA PRO A 230 20.85 0.83 24.89
C PRO A 230 21.22 1.10 23.43
N THR A 231 22.42 0.61 23.04
CA THR A 231 23.00 0.79 21.69
C THR A 231 23.33 -0.56 21.09
N ILE A 232 23.35 -0.62 19.76
CA ILE A 232 23.93 -1.71 19.01
C ILE A 232 25.33 -1.28 18.58
N ASP A 233 26.36 -1.90 19.17
CA ASP A 233 27.74 -1.57 18.81
C ASP A 233 28.25 -2.59 17.79
N ILE A 234 28.69 -2.10 16.64
CA ILE A 234 29.20 -2.95 15.56
C ILE A 234 30.57 -2.45 15.09
N LEU A 235 31.48 -3.39 14.95
CA LEU A 235 32.79 -3.20 14.32
C LEU A 235 32.73 -3.77 12.90
N VAL A 236 33.06 -2.99 11.90
CA VAL A 236 32.91 -3.37 10.49
C VAL A 236 34.17 -2.99 9.72
N ARG A 237 34.69 -3.93 8.97
CA ARG A 237 35.83 -3.72 8.06
C ARG A 237 35.32 -3.05 6.76
N ARG A 238 35.99 -1.99 6.32
CA ARG A 238 35.58 -1.25 5.10
C ARG A 238 35.45 -2.14 3.86
N ASN A 239 36.36 -3.08 3.70
CA ASN A 239 36.36 -3.97 2.53
C ASN A 239 35.33 -5.10 2.61
N TYR A 240 34.71 -5.33 3.79
CA TYR A 240 33.78 -6.41 4.05
C TYR A 240 32.49 -5.89 4.71
N ILE A 241 32.05 -4.68 4.33
CA ILE A 241 30.92 -3.99 4.95
C ILE A 241 29.65 -4.85 4.94
N TYR A 242 29.37 -5.50 3.82
CA TYR A 242 28.17 -6.34 3.69
C TYR A 242 28.27 -7.60 4.53
N GLU A 243 29.38 -8.31 4.46
CA GLU A 243 29.61 -9.58 5.13
C GLU A 243 29.61 -9.40 6.66
N ASP A 244 30.36 -8.43 7.16
CA ASP A 244 30.43 -8.14 8.59
C ASP A 244 29.09 -7.63 9.15
N ALA A 245 28.37 -6.81 8.38
CA ALA A 245 27.03 -6.35 8.77
C ALA A 245 26.00 -7.47 8.74
N PHE A 246 26.07 -8.36 7.75
CA PHE A 246 25.18 -9.53 7.67
C PHE A 246 25.40 -10.45 8.87
N GLU A 247 26.64 -10.78 9.20
CA GLU A 247 26.97 -11.61 10.35
C GLU A 247 26.41 -11.06 11.66
N LYS A 248 26.53 -9.73 11.87
CA LYS A 248 26.15 -9.08 13.14
C LYS A 248 24.68 -8.70 13.24
N LEU A 249 24.03 -8.44 12.12
CA LEU A 249 22.67 -7.90 12.07
C LEU A 249 21.68 -8.87 11.39
N SER A 250 22.08 -10.10 11.07
CA SER A 250 21.22 -11.12 10.47
C SER A 250 20.18 -11.64 11.45
N VAL A 251 19.36 -12.57 10.96
CA VAL A 251 18.29 -13.21 11.71
C VAL A 251 18.82 -13.91 12.96
N ASP A 252 19.99 -14.52 12.89
CA ASP A 252 20.59 -15.30 13.98
C ASP A 252 20.94 -14.44 15.21
N ASN A 253 21.26 -13.16 15.00
CA ASN A 253 21.57 -12.22 16.07
C ASN A 253 20.42 -11.26 16.40
N GLU A 254 19.47 -11.08 15.52
CA GLU A 254 18.25 -10.26 15.59
C GLU A 254 18.28 -9.05 16.57
N PRO A 255 19.25 -8.15 16.49
CA PRO A 255 19.26 -7.01 17.39
C PRO A 255 18.03 -6.11 17.10
N ASN A 256 17.54 -5.45 18.14
CA ASN A 256 16.45 -4.51 17.97
C ASN A 256 16.89 -3.28 17.15
N MET A 257 16.60 -3.29 15.85
CA MET A 257 17.02 -2.24 14.90
C MET A 257 16.43 -0.85 15.19
N LYS A 258 15.52 -0.71 16.15
CA LYS A 258 15.02 0.59 16.60
C LYS A 258 16.02 1.32 17.51
N LEU A 259 16.93 0.58 18.14
CA LEU A 259 17.97 1.15 18.97
C LEU A 259 18.96 1.97 18.16
N LYS A 260 19.70 2.85 18.84
CA LYS A 260 20.84 3.53 18.24
C LYS A 260 21.92 2.53 17.84
N MET A 261 22.56 2.79 16.73
CA MET A 261 23.67 1.98 16.23
C MET A 261 24.93 2.81 16.27
N ARG A 262 25.97 2.30 16.93
CA ARG A 262 27.32 2.83 16.91
C ARG A 262 28.17 1.97 16.02
N VAL A 263 28.80 2.60 15.04
CA VAL A 263 29.61 1.90 14.05
C VAL A 263 31.07 2.31 14.24
N GLN A 264 31.93 1.32 14.38
CA GLN A 264 33.37 1.48 14.29
C GLN A 264 33.84 0.90 12.96
N LEU A 265 34.47 1.71 12.14
CA LEU A 265 35.05 1.27 10.87
C LEU A 265 36.52 0.96 11.06
N VAL A 266 36.93 -0.17 10.50
CA VAL A 266 38.31 -0.62 10.50
C VAL A 266 38.84 -0.54 9.06
N ASN A 267 39.99 0.10 8.90
CA ASN A 267 40.63 0.24 7.60
C ASN A 267 41.29 -1.08 7.13
N ALA A 268 41.81 -1.10 5.92
CA ALA A 268 42.51 -2.27 5.35
C ALA A 268 43.76 -2.72 6.14
N ALA A 269 44.35 -1.85 6.96
CA ALA A 269 45.47 -2.16 7.83
C ALA A 269 45.08 -2.71 9.20
N GLY A 270 43.76 -2.88 9.46
CA GLY A 270 43.25 -3.36 10.74
C GLY A 270 43.24 -2.31 11.87
N LEU A 271 43.43 -1.03 11.53
CA LEU A 271 43.43 0.06 12.49
C LEU A 271 42.02 0.72 12.54
N ASP A 272 41.60 1.03 13.74
CA ASP A 272 40.36 1.78 13.95
C ASP A 272 40.46 3.16 13.29
N GLU A 273 39.51 3.53 12.48
CA GLU A 273 39.40 4.88 11.97
C GLU A 273 39.01 5.82 13.10
N ALA A 274 39.91 6.75 13.44
CA ALA A 274 39.67 7.75 14.48
C ALA A 274 38.54 8.69 14.02
N GLY A 275 37.31 8.43 14.47
CA GLY A 275 36.16 9.27 14.25
C GLY A 275 35.34 9.37 15.52
N ILE A 276 35.07 10.58 15.99
CA ILE A 276 34.05 10.81 16.97
C ILE A 276 32.72 10.64 16.22
N ASP A 277 31.96 9.58 16.54
CA ASP A 277 30.68 9.32 15.88
C ASP A 277 29.63 10.38 16.28
N GLY A 278 29.70 11.52 15.62
CA GLY A 278 28.64 12.54 15.63
C GLY A 278 27.44 12.14 14.76
N GLY A 279 27.31 10.85 14.37
CA GLY A 279 26.28 10.33 13.46
C GLY A 279 26.69 10.32 11.97
N GLY A 280 27.89 10.80 11.64
CA GLY A 280 28.42 10.79 10.27
C GLY A 280 28.85 9.41 9.82
N LEU A 281 29.61 8.69 10.66
CA LEU A 281 30.09 7.33 10.38
C LEU A 281 28.94 6.35 10.19
N PHE A 282 27.93 6.43 11.03
CA PHE A 282 26.73 5.59 10.88
C PHE A 282 26.01 5.83 9.55
N ARG A 283 25.84 7.10 9.13
CA ARG A 283 25.20 7.42 7.84
C ARG A 283 26.04 6.95 6.65
N GLU A 284 27.35 7.13 6.73
CA GLU A 284 28.30 6.64 5.74
C GLU A 284 28.22 5.12 5.61
N PHE A 285 28.34 4.41 6.74
CA PHE A 285 28.21 2.96 6.80
C PHE A 285 26.89 2.47 6.17
N LEU A 286 25.77 3.05 6.58
CA LEU A 286 24.44 2.63 6.10
C LEU A 286 24.28 2.89 4.59
N SER A 287 24.80 4.01 4.09
CA SER A 287 24.81 4.33 2.67
C SER A 287 25.67 3.35 1.86
N GLN A 288 26.88 3.04 2.35
CA GLN A 288 27.76 2.09 1.69
C GLN A 288 27.22 0.66 1.75
N LEU A 289 26.63 0.27 2.89
CA LEU A 289 26.00 -1.03 3.05
C LEU A 289 24.82 -1.21 2.08
N LEU A 290 23.98 -0.20 1.92
CA LEU A 290 22.87 -0.27 0.96
C LEU A 290 23.37 -0.34 -0.48
N LYS A 291 24.39 0.45 -0.85
CA LYS A 291 25.02 0.34 -2.17
C LYS A 291 25.56 -1.06 -2.43
N ALA A 292 26.24 -1.64 -1.44
CA ALA A 292 26.78 -3.00 -1.55
C ALA A 292 25.65 -4.07 -1.60
N ALA A 293 24.59 -3.91 -0.82
CA ALA A 293 23.47 -4.86 -0.76
C ALA A 293 22.66 -4.91 -2.07
N PHE A 294 22.51 -3.76 -2.74
CA PHE A 294 21.76 -3.63 -3.99
C PHE A 294 22.65 -3.70 -5.25
N ASP A 295 23.94 -3.96 -5.09
CA ASP A 295 24.85 -4.17 -6.24
C ASP A 295 24.43 -5.43 -7.02
N PRO A 296 24.10 -5.31 -8.33
CA PRO A 296 23.74 -6.45 -9.17
C PRO A 296 24.82 -7.55 -9.22
N ASN A 297 26.10 -7.18 -9.08
CA ASN A 297 27.21 -8.11 -9.11
C ASN A 297 27.20 -9.11 -7.92
N ARG A 298 26.47 -8.80 -6.86
CA ARG A 298 26.26 -9.74 -5.74
C ARG A 298 25.23 -10.81 -6.03
N GLY A 299 24.46 -10.68 -7.10
CA GLY A 299 23.47 -11.68 -7.51
C GLY A 299 22.15 -11.66 -6.75
N PHE A 300 21.92 -10.74 -5.80
CA PHE A 300 20.63 -10.57 -5.13
C PHE A 300 19.64 -9.76 -5.95
N PHE A 301 20.12 -8.80 -6.72
CA PHE A 301 19.29 -7.97 -7.57
C PHE A 301 19.79 -8.04 -9.01
N VAL A 302 18.87 -7.82 -9.94
CA VAL A 302 19.16 -7.71 -11.36
C VAL A 302 18.53 -6.43 -11.88
N LEU A 303 19.03 -5.95 -13.01
CA LEU A 303 18.54 -4.75 -13.66
C LEU A 303 17.52 -5.07 -14.74
N THR A 304 16.46 -4.27 -14.82
CA THR A 304 15.61 -4.21 -16.00
C THR A 304 16.36 -3.56 -17.16
N ARG A 305 15.78 -3.56 -18.35
CA ARG A 305 16.35 -2.86 -19.51
C ARG A 305 16.53 -1.35 -19.24
N ASP A 306 15.65 -0.76 -18.45
CA ASP A 306 15.67 0.66 -18.07
C ASP A 306 16.54 0.92 -16.81
N GLN A 307 17.41 -0.02 -16.44
CA GLN A 307 18.33 0.08 -15.30
C GLN A 307 17.64 0.20 -13.93
N HIS A 308 16.43 -0.36 -13.79
CA HIS A 308 15.75 -0.45 -12.50
C HIS A 308 16.01 -1.80 -11.82
N LEU A 309 16.23 -1.78 -10.53
CA LEU A 309 16.57 -2.95 -9.71
C LEU A 309 15.31 -3.73 -9.31
N TYR A 310 15.39 -5.05 -9.40
CA TYR A 310 14.42 -5.98 -8.84
C TYR A 310 15.10 -7.26 -8.33
N PRO A 311 14.45 -8.02 -7.42
CA PRO A 311 15.06 -9.24 -6.88
C PRO A 311 15.38 -10.26 -7.96
N ASN A 312 16.56 -10.86 -7.88
CA ASN A 312 16.99 -11.88 -8.83
C ASN A 312 16.20 -13.18 -8.63
N PRO A 313 15.43 -13.65 -9.64
CA PRO A 313 14.68 -14.90 -9.54
C PRO A 313 15.54 -16.14 -9.29
N THR A 314 16.81 -16.10 -9.70
CA THR A 314 17.78 -17.20 -9.56
C THR A 314 18.72 -17.05 -8.36
N ALA A 315 18.44 -16.11 -7.46
CA ALA A 315 19.31 -15.85 -6.30
C ALA A 315 19.55 -17.09 -5.43
N ASN A 316 18.57 -17.98 -5.30
CA ASN A 316 18.70 -19.24 -4.54
C ASN A 316 19.70 -20.22 -5.17
N GLN A 317 19.99 -20.11 -6.47
CA GLN A 317 21.02 -20.92 -7.15
C GLN A 317 22.42 -20.39 -6.88
N ILE A 318 22.55 -19.08 -6.64
CA ILE A 318 23.82 -18.40 -6.36
C ILE A 318 24.14 -18.44 -4.86
N HIS A 319 23.12 -18.21 -4.03
CA HIS A 319 23.23 -18.13 -2.59
C HIS A 319 22.30 -19.12 -1.91
N PRO A 320 22.82 -20.14 -1.19
CA PRO A 320 21.97 -21.15 -0.52
C PRO A 320 20.94 -20.58 0.46
N ASN A 321 21.27 -19.43 1.08
CA ASN A 321 20.43 -18.76 2.07
C ASN A 321 19.90 -17.41 1.57
N ALA A 322 19.56 -17.27 0.28
CA ALA A 322 19.10 -16.01 -0.30
C ALA A 322 17.94 -15.36 0.48
N GLY A 323 17.02 -16.17 1.05
CA GLY A 323 15.94 -15.65 1.89
C GLY A 323 16.41 -14.88 3.12
N ALA A 324 17.45 -15.36 3.81
CA ALA A 324 18.05 -14.67 4.97
C ALA A 324 18.71 -13.35 4.55
N HIS A 325 19.37 -13.34 3.39
CA HIS A 325 19.96 -12.12 2.84
C HIS A 325 18.89 -11.09 2.46
N TYR A 326 17.80 -11.49 1.80
CA TYR A 326 16.69 -10.58 1.49
C TYR A 326 16.01 -10.04 2.74
N PHE A 327 15.85 -10.85 3.77
CA PHE A 327 15.32 -10.41 5.05
C PHE A 327 16.24 -9.35 5.69
N PHE A 328 17.54 -9.62 5.71
CA PHE A 328 18.55 -8.68 6.20
C PHE A 328 18.52 -7.36 5.41
N ILE A 329 18.54 -7.42 4.07
CA ILE A 329 18.47 -6.23 3.20
C ILE A 329 17.21 -5.42 3.48
N GLY A 330 16.07 -6.08 3.65
CA GLY A 330 14.82 -5.42 4.03
C GLY A 330 14.89 -4.72 5.39
N ARG A 331 15.56 -5.32 6.39
CA ARG A 331 15.80 -4.72 7.71
C ARG A 331 16.68 -3.47 7.60
N ILE A 332 17.75 -3.53 6.82
CA ILE A 332 18.66 -2.40 6.60
C ILE A 332 17.95 -1.26 5.87
N LEU A 333 17.17 -1.57 4.84
CA LEU A 333 16.33 -0.57 4.16
C LEU A 333 15.32 0.06 5.14
N GLY A 334 14.67 -0.75 5.97
CA GLY A 334 13.81 -0.27 7.04
C GLY A 334 14.53 0.64 8.04
N LYS A 335 15.78 0.30 8.42
CA LYS A 335 16.62 1.14 9.28
C LYS A 335 16.94 2.48 8.62
N ALA A 336 17.26 2.50 7.34
CA ALA A 336 17.53 3.73 6.60
C ALA A 336 16.31 4.67 6.61
N LEU A 337 15.10 4.13 6.34
CA LEU A 337 13.85 4.89 6.43
C LEU A 337 13.59 5.38 7.86
N TYR A 338 13.85 4.56 8.86
CA TYR A 338 13.69 4.91 10.27
C TYR A 338 14.63 6.04 10.70
N GLU A 339 15.85 6.10 10.14
CA GLU A 339 16.83 7.16 10.43
C GLU A 339 16.71 8.38 9.51
N ASN A 340 15.64 8.44 8.68
CA ASN A 340 15.43 9.49 7.67
C ASN A 340 16.63 9.64 6.72
N LEU A 341 17.27 8.54 6.36
CA LEU A 341 18.30 8.52 5.35
C LEU A 341 17.64 8.42 3.97
N LEU A 342 17.92 9.37 3.11
CA LEU A 342 17.54 9.27 1.70
C LEU A 342 18.38 8.19 1.03
N VAL A 343 17.71 7.24 0.40
CA VAL A 343 18.34 6.12 -0.31
C VAL A 343 18.00 6.26 -1.78
N GLU A 344 19.01 6.47 -2.60
CA GLU A 344 18.89 6.55 -4.05
C GLU A 344 19.03 5.16 -4.67
N LEU A 345 17.95 4.42 -4.70
CA LEU A 345 17.85 3.10 -5.31
C LEU A 345 16.82 3.12 -6.43
N PRO A 346 17.22 2.88 -7.69
CA PRO A 346 16.30 2.84 -8.83
C PRO A 346 15.52 1.52 -8.83
N LEU A 347 14.57 1.37 -7.89
CA LEU A 347 13.76 0.16 -7.77
C LEU A 347 12.66 0.12 -8.83
N ALA A 348 12.46 -1.03 -9.45
CA ALA A 348 11.42 -1.21 -10.45
C ALA A 348 10.01 -1.02 -9.87
N ALA A 349 9.11 -0.37 -10.63
CA ALA A 349 7.77 -0.03 -10.19
C ALA A 349 6.95 -1.26 -9.77
N PHE A 350 7.05 -2.38 -10.49
CA PHE A 350 6.37 -3.63 -10.14
C PHE A 350 6.91 -4.23 -8.83
N PHE A 351 8.20 -4.07 -8.54
CA PHE A 351 8.78 -4.50 -7.27
C PHE A 351 8.30 -3.63 -6.11
N LEU A 352 8.28 -2.30 -6.27
CA LEU A 352 7.71 -1.39 -5.28
C LEU A 352 6.23 -1.71 -5.01
N SER A 353 5.46 -2.02 -6.05
CA SER A 353 4.06 -2.43 -5.94
C SER A 353 3.89 -3.70 -5.09
N LYS A 354 4.81 -4.67 -5.23
CA LYS A 354 4.83 -5.88 -4.39
C LYS A 354 5.22 -5.58 -2.94
N LEU A 355 6.16 -4.67 -2.70
CA LEU A 355 6.53 -4.23 -1.33
C LEU A 355 5.37 -3.56 -0.59
N LEU A 356 4.52 -2.80 -1.31
CA LEU A 356 3.32 -2.18 -0.74
C LEU A 356 2.21 -3.19 -0.42
N GLY A 357 2.32 -4.40 -0.92
CA GLY A 357 1.36 -5.48 -0.71
C GLY A 357 0.21 -5.48 -1.73
N GLN A 358 -0.40 -6.64 -1.93
CA GLN A 358 -1.40 -6.91 -2.97
C GLN A 358 -2.69 -6.08 -2.88
N LYS A 359 -2.92 -5.36 -1.79
CA LYS A 359 -4.19 -4.62 -1.59
C LYS A 359 -4.27 -3.33 -2.42
N LEU A 360 -3.13 -2.75 -2.77
CA LEU A 360 -3.09 -1.45 -3.45
C LEU A 360 -2.90 -1.59 -4.96
N VAL A 361 -2.06 -2.52 -5.41
CA VAL A 361 -1.76 -2.69 -6.84
C VAL A 361 -1.60 -4.18 -7.16
N ASN A 362 -2.36 -4.68 -8.12
CA ASN A 362 -2.10 -5.98 -8.72
C ASN A 362 -1.00 -5.82 -9.77
N VAL A 363 0.03 -6.63 -9.70
CA VAL A 363 1.03 -6.74 -10.76
C VAL A 363 0.46 -7.66 -11.83
N ASP A 364 0.26 -7.13 -13.01
CA ASP A 364 -0.33 -7.77 -14.17
C ASP A 364 0.56 -7.59 -15.42
N ILE A 365 0.03 -7.99 -16.58
CA ILE A 365 0.73 -7.89 -17.86
C ILE A 365 1.15 -6.45 -18.20
N ASP A 366 0.42 -5.45 -17.72
CA ASP A 366 0.73 -4.04 -17.98
C ASP A 366 2.05 -3.58 -17.32
N HIS A 367 2.55 -4.32 -16.32
CA HIS A 367 3.86 -4.07 -15.71
C HIS A 367 5.01 -4.74 -16.47
N LEU A 368 4.71 -5.66 -17.39
CA LEU A 368 5.71 -6.41 -18.14
C LEU A 368 6.52 -5.52 -19.09
N ASP A 369 5.93 -4.41 -19.56
CA ASP A 369 6.64 -3.44 -20.41
C ASP A 369 7.91 -2.91 -19.74
N SER A 370 7.86 -2.65 -18.44
CA SER A 370 9.02 -2.17 -17.66
C SER A 370 10.04 -3.25 -17.34
N LEU A 371 9.67 -4.53 -17.44
CA LEU A 371 10.58 -5.67 -17.21
C LEU A 371 11.21 -6.15 -18.50
N ASP A 372 10.39 -6.45 -19.49
CA ASP A 372 10.76 -6.97 -20.81
C ASP A 372 9.83 -6.42 -21.89
N PRO A 373 10.17 -5.27 -22.50
CA PRO A 373 9.34 -4.64 -23.53
C PRO A 373 9.13 -5.50 -24.78
N GLU A 374 10.07 -6.39 -25.11
CA GLU A 374 9.96 -7.25 -26.28
C GLU A 374 8.95 -8.37 -26.04
N LEU A 375 9.05 -9.05 -24.91
CA LEU A 375 8.06 -10.05 -24.50
C LEU A 375 6.67 -9.43 -24.38
N TYR A 376 6.57 -8.24 -23.81
CA TYR A 376 5.32 -7.50 -23.70
C TYR A 376 4.68 -7.26 -25.07
N LYS A 377 5.42 -6.73 -26.05
CA LYS A 377 4.94 -6.52 -27.42
C LYS A 377 4.48 -7.81 -28.07
N ASN A 378 5.22 -8.90 -27.89
CA ASN A 378 4.89 -10.20 -28.46
C ASN A 378 3.58 -10.76 -27.85
N LEU A 379 3.38 -10.62 -26.55
CA LEU A 379 2.15 -11.03 -25.88
C LEU A 379 0.94 -10.18 -26.31
N LEU A 380 1.11 -8.86 -26.45
CA LEU A 380 0.06 -8.01 -27.00
C LEU A 380 -0.31 -8.38 -28.44
N TYR A 381 0.68 -8.70 -29.27
CA TYR A 381 0.43 -9.15 -30.63
C TYR A 381 -0.39 -10.45 -30.67
N LEU A 382 -0.08 -11.41 -29.80
CA LEU A 382 -0.88 -12.64 -29.66
C LEU A 382 -2.32 -12.36 -29.25
N LYS A 383 -2.55 -11.41 -28.34
CA LYS A 383 -3.90 -10.98 -27.94
C LYS A 383 -4.69 -10.42 -29.12
N VAL A 384 -4.07 -9.57 -29.93
CA VAL A 384 -4.70 -8.95 -31.11
C VAL A 384 -5.04 -9.99 -32.17
N ILE A 385 -4.14 -10.95 -32.47
CA ILE A 385 -4.39 -12.03 -33.42
C ILE A 385 -5.55 -12.91 -32.95
N SER A 386 -5.55 -13.30 -31.67
CA SER A 386 -6.62 -14.13 -31.12
C SER A 386 -7.98 -13.45 -31.27
N LEU A 387 -8.09 -12.16 -31.03
CA LEU A 387 -9.33 -11.39 -31.22
C LEU A 387 -9.75 -11.28 -32.68
N THR A 388 -8.82 -11.08 -33.60
CA THR A 388 -9.13 -11.01 -35.06
C THR A 388 -9.53 -12.35 -35.61
N GLN A 389 -8.94 -13.46 -35.16
CA GLN A 389 -9.34 -14.80 -35.55
C GLN A 389 -10.71 -15.18 -35.00
N ILE A 390 -10.99 -14.84 -33.76
CA ILE A 390 -12.31 -15.02 -33.14
C ILE A 390 -13.35 -14.21 -33.90
N ASN A 391 -13.10 -12.97 -34.22
CA ASN A 391 -14.01 -12.12 -35.01
C ASN A 391 -14.20 -12.64 -36.42
N ARG A 392 -13.19 -13.26 -37.05
CA ARG A 392 -13.35 -13.91 -38.36
C ARG A 392 -14.21 -15.17 -38.27
N ARG A 393 -14.06 -15.98 -37.20
CA ARG A 393 -14.91 -17.17 -36.98
C ARG A 393 -16.37 -16.78 -36.74
N PHE A 394 -16.63 -15.74 -35.95
CA PHE A 394 -18.00 -15.25 -35.74
C PHE A 394 -18.63 -14.65 -37.01
N LYS A 395 -17.85 -14.01 -37.90
CA LYS A 395 -18.34 -13.54 -39.19
C LYS A 395 -18.61 -14.65 -40.19
N SER A 396 -17.91 -15.79 -40.09
CA SER A 396 -18.15 -16.97 -40.95
C SER A 396 -19.30 -17.84 -40.48
N THR A 397 -19.89 -17.57 -39.29
CA THR A 397 -21.10 -18.19 -38.76
C THR A 397 -22.32 -17.26 -38.84
N GLU A 398 -22.29 -16.23 -39.71
CA GLU A 398 -23.53 -15.61 -40.13
C GLU A 398 -24.38 -16.66 -40.85
N PHE A 399 -25.35 -17.14 -40.13
CA PHE A 399 -26.41 -18.07 -40.55
C PHE A 399 -27.02 -17.55 -41.85
N ASP A 400 -26.79 -18.28 -42.93
CA ASP A 400 -27.51 -18.05 -44.20
C ASP A 400 -28.95 -18.57 -44.02
N PRO A 401 -29.95 -17.67 -43.94
CA PRO A 401 -31.35 -18.09 -43.74
C PRO A 401 -31.92 -18.82 -44.96
N SER A 402 -31.16 -18.97 -46.05
CA SER A 402 -31.63 -19.56 -47.29
C SER A 402 -31.36 -21.07 -47.42
N GLN A 403 -30.72 -21.71 -46.42
CA GLN A 403 -30.50 -23.15 -46.40
C GLN A 403 -31.43 -23.93 -45.47
N ASN A 404 -32.67 -23.60 -45.45
CA ASN A 404 -33.71 -24.50 -44.97
C ASN A 404 -34.60 -24.84 -46.12
N ILE A 405 -34.33 -25.93 -46.85
CA ILE A 405 -35.32 -26.75 -47.54
C ILE A 405 -34.66 -28.11 -47.87
N PHE A 406 -35.22 -29.11 -47.27
CA PHE A 406 -35.23 -30.56 -47.35
C PHE A 406 -34.53 -31.32 -46.24
#